data_005004572ee2152929f1b979f2bd2f7b
#
_entry.id   005004572ee2152929f1b979f2bd2f7b
#
_cell.length_a   1.000
_cell.length_b   1.000
_cell.length_c   1.000
_cell.angle_alpha   90.00
_cell.angle_beta   90.00
_cell.angle_gamma   90.00
#
_symmetry.space_group_name_H-M   'P 1'
#
loop_
_entity.id
_entity.type
_entity.pdbx_description
1 polymer ?
#
loop_
_entity_poly.entity_id
_entity_poly.type
_entity_poly.pdbx_seq_one_letter_code
_entity_poly.pdbx_strand_id
1 'polypeptide(L)'
;MRNAILIALLRLPLALMLFILVAPAKAGSFTETDKSVRLIVSGIVSYTRWPALSGQPKLCIYASSHYRQALSSEDEHNPLPYSPVIVHSDRDALTARCDALYFGSESPAKQQEIINQYQDQALLLMSEQNPECVIGSAFCLIIEHNQVRFSVNLDALARSGVRVNPDVLMLARNKKHE
;
A
#
# COMPACT_ATOMS: atom_id res chain seq x y z
N MET A 1 -18.21 65.76 26.74
CA MET A 1 -16.94 65.16 26.23
C MET A 1 -16.36 64.04 27.13
N ARG A 2 -17.07 63.60 28.17
CA ARG A 2 -16.58 62.58 29.12
C ARG A 2 -17.07 61.11 28.81
N ASN A 3 -18.09 61.02 27.96
CA ASN A 3 -18.72 59.72 27.69
C ASN A 3 -18.20 58.99 26.41
N ALA A 4 -17.41 59.70 25.60
CA ALA A 4 -16.86 59.09 24.35
C ALA A 4 -15.59 58.25 24.59
N ILE A 5 -14.86 58.52 25.66
CA ILE A 5 -13.60 57.83 25.99
C ILE A 5 -13.84 56.46 26.65
N LEU A 6 -14.96 56.30 27.35
CA LEU A 6 -15.29 55.07 28.07
C LEU A 6 -15.73 53.95 27.14
N ILE A 7 -16.28 54.27 25.96
CA ILE A 7 -16.77 53.27 24.97
C ILE A 7 -15.62 52.74 24.12
N ALA A 8 -14.55 53.49 23.94
CA ALA A 8 -13.39 53.06 23.16
C ALA A 8 -12.53 52.03 23.88
N LEU A 9 -12.51 52.06 25.23
CA LEU A 9 -11.70 51.13 26.04
C LEU A 9 -12.36 49.74 26.25
N LEU A 10 -13.66 49.61 25.96
CA LEU A 10 -14.37 48.32 26.17
C LEU A 10 -14.40 47.45 24.93
N ARG A 11 -13.95 47.94 23.76
CA ARG A 11 -13.94 47.17 22.50
C ARG A 11 -12.59 46.57 22.15
N LEU A 12 -11.53 46.87 22.88
CA LEU A 12 -10.18 46.38 22.58
C LEU A 12 -9.89 44.94 23.06
N PRO A 13 -10.52 44.37 24.10
CA PRO A 13 -10.21 43.01 24.51
C PRO A 13 -10.97 41.94 23.72
N LEU A 14 -11.99 42.28 22.93
CA LEU A 14 -12.79 41.29 22.21
C LEU A 14 -12.19 40.87 20.87
N ALA A 15 -11.26 41.63 20.30
CA ALA A 15 -10.58 41.32 19.05
C ALA A 15 -9.34 40.42 19.24
N LEU A 16 -8.88 40.23 20.49
CA LEU A 16 -7.67 39.48 20.80
C LEU A 16 -7.92 38.00 21.15
N MET A 17 -9.17 37.54 21.14
CA MET A 17 -9.54 36.21 21.60
C MET A 17 -9.89 35.23 20.47
N LEU A 18 -9.62 35.59 19.20
CA LEU A 18 -9.89 34.72 18.05
C LEU A 18 -8.60 34.22 17.37
N PHE A 19 -7.50 34.12 18.12
CA PHE A 19 -6.38 33.27 17.72
C PHE A 19 -6.72 31.83 18.11
N ILE A 20 -7.63 31.21 17.35
CA ILE A 20 -7.93 29.80 17.45
C ILE A 20 -6.63 29.09 17.16
N LEU A 21 -6.13 28.33 18.15
CA LEU A 21 -5.06 27.35 18.04
C LEU A 21 -5.43 26.37 16.90
N VAL A 22 -4.96 26.65 15.71
CA VAL A 22 -4.85 25.62 14.66
C VAL A 22 -3.71 24.72 15.12
N ALA A 23 -4.05 23.68 15.90
CA ALA A 23 -3.10 22.63 16.20
C ALA A 23 -2.67 22.03 14.85
N PRO A 24 -1.36 21.94 14.55
CA PRO A 24 -0.92 21.25 13.37
C PRO A 24 -1.42 19.80 13.47
N ALA A 25 -2.25 19.37 12.52
CA ALA A 25 -2.60 17.98 12.38
C ALA A 25 -1.28 17.22 12.20
N LYS A 26 -0.88 16.43 13.20
CA LYS A 26 0.26 15.53 13.07
C LYS A 26 -0.09 14.56 11.94
N ALA A 27 0.53 14.72 10.77
CA ALA A 27 0.54 13.68 9.77
C ALA A 27 1.04 12.41 10.47
N GLY A 28 0.20 11.37 10.52
CA GLY A 28 0.52 10.12 11.21
C GLY A 28 1.80 9.56 10.59
N SER A 29 2.86 9.42 11.38
CA SER A 29 4.09 8.78 10.91
C SER A 29 3.81 7.29 10.71
N PHE A 30 4.22 6.72 9.57
CA PHE A 30 4.17 5.28 9.33
C PHE A 30 4.96 4.53 10.40
N THR A 31 4.41 3.42 10.85
CA THR A 31 5.11 2.50 11.76
C THR A 31 6.29 1.83 11.04
N GLU A 32 7.19 1.19 11.78
CA GLU A 32 8.28 0.42 11.17
C GLU A 32 7.75 -0.77 10.35
N THR A 33 6.62 -1.34 10.74
CA THR A 33 5.92 -2.39 9.99
C THR A 33 5.40 -1.84 8.66
N ASP A 34 4.74 -0.67 8.65
CA ASP A 34 4.27 -0.01 7.43
C ASP A 34 5.41 0.23 6.44
N LYS A 35 6.53 0.76 6.91
CA LYS A 35 7.73 0.99 6.11
C LYS A 35 8.30 -0.32 5.56
N SER A 36 8.32 -1.37 6.38
CA SER A 36 8.82 -2.69 5.99
C SER A 36 7.94 -3.35 4.93
N VAL A 37 6.61 -3.29 5.07
CA VAL A 37 5.66 -3.77 4.06
C VAL A 37 5.85 -3.01 2.75
N ARG A 38 5.90 -1.67 2.81
CA ARG A 38 6.16 -0.84 1.64
C ARG A 38 7.47 -1.22 0.93
N LEU A 39 8.55 -1.39 1.69
CA LEU A 39 9.86 -1.76 1.15
C LEU A 39 9.83 -3.13 0.44
N ILE A 40 9.21 -4.12 1.06
CA ILE A 40 9.11 -5.48 0.50
C ILE A 40 8.24 -5.49 -0.76
N VAL A 41 7.05 -4.87 -0.72
CA VAL A 41 6.15 -4.81 -1.89
C VAL A 41 6.80 -4.04 -3.04
N SER A 42 7.41 -2.89 -2.76
CA SER A 42 8.15 -2.12 -3.77
C SER A 42 9.32 -2.93 -4.36
N GLY A 43 10.03 -3.67 -3.51
CA GLY A 43 11.11 -4.56 -3.94
C GLY A 43 10.58 -5.68 -4.85
N ILE A 44 9.53 -6.39 -4.46
CA ILE A 44 8.93 -7.46 -5.28
C ILE A 44 8.53 -6.91 -6.65
N VAL A 45 7.86 -5.76 -6.71
CA VAL A 45 7.48 -5.13 -7.97
C VAL A 45 8.70 -4.75 -8.80
N SER A 46 9.75 -4.19 -8.19
CA SER A 46 10.99 -3.81 -8.89
C SER A 46 11.73 -4.98 -9.50
N TYR A 47 11.66 -6.16 -8.89
CA TYR A 47 12.24 -7.41 -9.40
C TYR A 47 11.34 -8.13 -10.41
N THR A 48 10.12 -7.61 -10.66
CA THR A 48 9.16 -8.23 -11.58
C THR A 48 9.20 -7.53 -12.96
N ARG A 49 8.97 -8.32 -14.00
CA ARG A 49 8.84 -7.86 -15.40
C ARG A 49 7.56 -8.43 -16.00
N TRP A 50 6.80 -7.57 -16.64
CA TRP A 50 5.59 -7.91 -17.40
C TRP A 50 5.94 -7.92 -18.88
N PRO A 51 5.70 -9.02 -19.61
CA PRO A 51 6.18 -9.16 -21.00
C PRO A 51 5.68 -8.10 -21.98
N ALA A 52 4.47 -7.58 -21.75
CA ALA A 52 3.81 -6.63 -22.66
C ALA A 52 3.70 -5.20 -22.08
N LEU A 53 4.23 -4.94 -20.88
CA LEU A 53 4.11 -3.65 -20.24
C LEU A 53 5.26 -2.72 -20.64
N SER A 54 4.91 -1.55 -21.16
CA SER A 54 5.84 -0.44 -21.35
C SER A 54 5.53 0.63 -20.29
N GLY A 55 6.39 0.78 -19.29
CA GLY A 55 6.23 1.78 -18.25
C GLY A 55 6.01 1.21 -16.85
N GLN A 56 5.48 2.04 -15.97
CA GLN A 56 5.27 1.71 -14.58
C GLN A 56 4.03 0.82 -14.41
N PRO A 57 4.12 -0.33 -13.70
CA PRO A 57 2.99 -1.20 -13.47
C PRO A 57 1.95 -0.55 -12.55
N LYS A 58 0.69 -0.87 -12.75
CA LYS A 58 -0.42 -0.47 -11.91
C LYS A 58 -0.63 -1.50 -10.81
N LEU A 59 -0.40 -1.11 -9.55
CA LEU A 59 -0.71 -1.92 -8.38
C LEU A 59 -2.08 -1.54 -7.83
N CYS A 60 -3.05 -2.45 -7.96
CA CYS A 60 -4.34 -2.29 -7.31
C CYS A 60 -4.29 -2.89 -5.90
N ILE A 61 -4.65 -2.07 -4.92
CA ILE A 61 -4.61 -2.38 -3.50
C ILE A 61 -6.05 -2.45 -3.01
N TYR A 62 -6.46 -3.61 -2.48
CA TYR A 62 -7.79 -3.74 -1.90
C TYR A 62 -7.95 -2.83 -0.68
N ALA A 63 -9.08 -2.15 -0.59
CA ALA A 63 -9.39 -1.22 0.50
C ALA A 63 -9.44 -1.91 1.88
N SER A 64 -9.63 -3.23 1.89
CA SER A 64 -9.53 -4.12 3.06
C SER A 64 -8.12 -4.24 3.63
N SER A 65 -7.08 -3.89 2.84
CA SER A 65 -5.69 -3.98 3.28
C SER A 65 -5.41 -3.06 4.47
N HIS A 66 -4.76 -3.60 5.48
CA HIS A 66 -4.27 -2.85 6.62
C HIS A 66 -3.18 -1.84 6.20
N TYR A 67 -2.37 -2.20 5.22
CA TYR A 67 -1.23 -1.41 4.74
C TYR A 67 -1.54 -0.53 3.51
N ARG A 68 -2.83 -0.40 3.13
CA ARG A 68 -3.21 0.37 1.93
C ARG A 68 -2.64 1.77 1.90
N GLN A 69 -2.57 2.45 3.06
CA GLN A 69 -2.06 3.81 3.15
C GLN A 69 -0.55 3.86 2.93
N ALA A 70 0.20 2.95 3.54
CA ALA A 70 1.64 2.84 3.33
C ALA A 70 1.99 2.51 1.88
N LEU A 71 1.18 1.69 1.22
CA LEU A 71 1.39 1.25 -0.17
C LEU A 71 0.93 2.27 -1.22
N SER A 72 0.08 3.24 -0.85
CA SER A 72 -0.44 4.23 -1.80
C SER A 72 0.08 5.65 -1.60
N SER A 73 0.72 5.96 -0.46
CA SER A 73 1.26 7.29 -0.21
C SER A 73 2.47 7.57 -1.08
N GLU A 74 2.45 8.71 -1.75
CA GLU A 74 3.62 9.21 -2.47
C GLU A 74 4.62 9.83 -1.49
N ASP A 75 5.89 9.64 -1.75
CA ASP A 75 7.01 10.23 -1.03
C ASP A 75 8.04 10.69 -2.06
N GLU A 76 8.28 11.99 -2.13
CA GLU A 76 9.23 12.58 -3.09
C GLU A 76 10.64 12.02 -2.94
N HIS A 77 11.02 11.62 -1.71
CA HIS A 77 12.35 11.07 -1.42
C HIS A 77 12.44 9.56 -1.70
N ASN A 78 11.29 8.87 -1.80
CA ASN A 78 11.23 7.43 -2.04
C ASN A 78 10.03 7.09 -2.93
N PRO A 79 10.13 7.38 -4.24
CA PRO A 79 9.03 7.16 -5.18
C PRO A 79 8.67 5.68 -5.30
N LEU A 80 7.39 5.41 -5.51
CA LEU A 80 6.90 4.05 -5.72
C LEU A 80 7.32 3.53 -7.10
N PRO A 81 7.74 2.27 -7.23
CA PRO A 81 8.02 1.64 -8.54
C PRO A 81 6.76 1.20 -9.27
N TYR A 82 5.58 1.64 -8.82
CA TYR A 82 4.26 1.32 -9.36
C TYR A 82 3.30 2.50 -9.18
N SER A 83 2.25 2.54 -9.99
CA SER A 83 1.13 3.48 -9.82
C SER A 83 0.07 2.83 -8.92
N PRO A 84 -0.17 3.34 -7.70
CA PRO A 84 -1.13 2.73 -6.77
C PRO A 84 -2.57 3.10 -7.14
N VAL A 85 -3.47 2.12 -7.07
CA VAL A 85 -4.93 2.30 -7.23
C VAL A 85 -5.64 1.58 -6.09
N ILE A 86 -6.44 2.29 -5.30
CA ILE A 86 -7.28 1.65 -4.28
C ILE A 86 -8.55 1.13 -4.94
N VAL A 87 -8.86 -0.15 -4.71
CA VAL A 87 -10.05 -0.83 -5.22
C VAL A 87 -10.93 -1.29 -4.07
N HIS A 88 -12.24 -1.11 -4.21
CA HIS A 88 -13.21 -1.43 -3.16
C HIS A 88 -13.99 -2.72 -3.46
N SER A 89 -13.87 -3.24 -4.68
CA SER A 89 -14.56 -4.45 -5.14
C SER A 89 -13.77 -5.16 -6.22
N ASP A 90 -14.14 -6.42 -6.49
CA ASP A 90 -13.58 -7.22 -7.58
C ASP A 90 -13.84 -6.53 -8.94
N ARG A 91 -15.03 -5.94 -9.09
CA ARG A 91 -15.38 -5.19 -10.29
C ARG A 91 -14.46 -4.01 -10.53
N ASP A 92 -14.10 -3.27 -9.48
CA ASP A 92 -13.17 -2.14 -9.58
C ASP A 92 -11.79 -2.65 -10.02
N ALA A 93 -11.31 -3.74 -9.41
CA ALA A 93 -10.04 -4.35 -9.76
C ALA A 93 -9.99 -4.77 -11.24
N LEU A 94 -11.03 -5.47 -11.73
CA LEU A 94 -11.14 -5.90 -13.12
C LEU A 94 -11.22 -4.71 -14.08
N THR A 95 -11.99 -3.67 -13.73
CA THR A 95 -12.16 -2.46 -14.55
C THR A 95 -10.88 -1.64 -14.63
N ALA A 96 -10.12 -1.58 -13.54
CA ALA A 96 -8.86 -0.84 -13.47
C ALA A 96 -7.75 -1.44 -14.35
N ARG A 97 -7.87 -2.70 -14.77
CA ARG A 97 -6.86 -3.44 -15.53
C ARG A 97 -5.49 -3.35 -14.85
N CYS A 98 -5.43 -3.96 -13.68
CA CYS A 98 -4.25 -3.93 -12.83
C CYS A 98 -3.16 -4.86 -13.37
N ASP A 99 -1.89 -4.47 -13.25
CA ASP A 99 -0.74 -5.32 -13.54
C ASP A 99 -0.34 -6.14 -12.31
N ALA A 100 -0.72 -5.65 -11.13
CA ALA A 100 -0.53 -6.33 -9.86
C ALA A 100 -1.73 -6.11 -8.93
N LEU A 101 -2.05 -7.12 -8.11
CA LEU A 101 -3.06 -7.03 -7.04
C LEU A 101 -2.41 -7.24 -5.67
N TYR A 102 -2.79 -6.41 -4.72
CA TYR A 102 -2.45 -6.58 -3.32
C TYR A 102 -3.73 -6.80 -2.50
N PHE A 103 -3.89 -8.02 -1.99
CA PHE A 103 -5.04 -8.44 -1.21
C PHE A 103 -4.84 -8.14 0.27
N GLY A 104 -5.88 -7.62 0.91
CA GLY A 104 -5.95 -7.41 2.35
C GLY A 104 -6.56 -8.61 3.07
N SER A 105 -7.84 -8.52 3.43
CA SER A 105 -8.58 -9.55 4.16
C SER A 105 -9.27 -10.61 3.27
N GLU A 106 -9.07 -10.55 1.96
CA GLU A 106 -9.62 -11.54 1.01
C GLU A 106 -9.03 -12.92 1.29
N SER A 107 -9.91 -13.90 1.53
CA SER A 107 -9.49 -15.28 1.76
C SER A 107 -8.75 -15.86 0.54
N PRO A 108 -7.86 -16.86 0.71
CA PRO A 108 -7.16 -17.49 -0.41
C PRO A 108 -8.10 -18.01 -1.50
N ALA A 109 -9.27 -18.56 -1.12
CA ALA A 109 -10.30 -18.99 -2.07
C ALA A 109 -10.86 -17.80 -2.87
N LYS A 110 -11.12 -16.67 -2.20
CA LYS A 110 -11.60 -15.45 -2.87
C LYS A 110 -10.55 -14.87 -3.81
N GLN A 111 -9.28 -14.88 -3.42
CA GLN A 111 -8.16 -14.49 -4.28
C GLN A 111 -8.17 -15.34 -5.57
N GLN A 112 -8.37 -16.66 -5.45
CA GLN A 112 -8.42 -17.55 -6.61
C GLN A 112 -9.62 -17.27 -7.53
N GLU A 113 -10.78 -16.93 -6.99
CA GLU A 113 -11.95 -16.53 -7.79
C GLU A 113 -11.67 -15.30 -8.65
N ILE A 114 -10.99 -14.30 -8.08
CA ILE A 114 -10.61 -13.07 -8.78
C ILE A 114 -9.59 -13.39 -9.89
N ILE A 115 -8.57 -14.18 -9.57
CA ILE A 115 -7.53 -14.60 -10.52
C ILE A 115 -8.14 -15.27 -11.75
N ASN A 116 -9.14 -16.12 -11.56
CA ASN A 116 -9.80 -16.84 -12.64
C ASN A 116 -10.56 -15.90 -13.61
N GLN A 117 -10.82 -14.65 -13.19
CA GLN A 117 -11.48 -13.63 -14.03
C GLN A 117 -10.48 -12.78 -14.83
N TYR A 118 -9.18 -12.83 -14.47
CA TYR A 118 -8.10 -12.20 -15.23
C TYR A 118 -7.57 -13.20 -16.27
N GLN A 119 -8.26 -13.31 -17.39
CA GLN A 119 -7.83 -14.20 -18.48
C GLN A 119 -6.80 -13.49 -19.36
N ASP A 120 -5.76 -14.23 -19.75
CA ASP A 120 -4.74 -13.84 -20.74
C ASP A 120 -3.92 -12.59 -20.40
N GLN A 121 -3.90 -12.15 -19.14
CA GLN A 121 -3.11 -11.02 -18.68
C GLN A 121 -2.05 -11.46 -17.67
N ALA A 122 -0.80 -11.00 -17.85
CA ALA A 122 0.24 -11.17 -16.85
C ALA A 122 -0.09 -10.37 -15.60
N LEU A 123 -0.26 -11.04 -14.45
CA LEU A 123 -0.74 -10.45 -13.21
C LEU A 123 0.09 -10.90 -12.01
N LEU A 124 0.75 -9.96 -11.34
CA LEU A 124 1.45 -10.23 -10.08
C LEU A 124 0.46 -10.18 -8.91
N LEU A 125 0.52 -11.20 -8.05
CA LEU A 125 -0.41 -11.37 -6.93
C LEU A 125 0.33 -11.38 -5.61
N MET A 126 -0.09 -10.51 -4.70
CA MET A 126 0.45 -10.38 -3.35
C MET A 126 -0.66 -10.33 -2.33
N SER A 127 -0.42 -10.79 -1.09
CA SER A 127 -1.40 -10.75 -0.01
C SER A 127 -0.76 -10.59 1.36
N GLU A 128 -1.49 -10.00 2.31
CA GLU A 128 -1.06 -9.85 3.70
C GLU A 128 -1.70 -10.88 4.65
N GLN A 129 -2.74 -11.60 4.21
CA GLN A 129 -3.48 -12.58 5.02
C GLN A 129 -3.64 -13.94 4.29
N ASN A 130 -2.50 -14.54 3.92
CA ASN A 130 -2.45 -15.88 3.34
C ASN A 130 -1.21 -16.61 3.87
N PRO A 131 -1.18 -17.00 5.16
CA PRO A 131 0.02 -17.49 5.80
C PRO A 131 0.54 -18.81 5.23
N GLU A 132 -0.33 -19.68 4.73
CA GLU A 132 0.07 -20.97 4.15
C GLU A 132 0.64 -20.80 2.73
N CYS A 133 0.23 -19.76 1.99
CA CYS A 133 0.70 -19.45 0.64
C CYS A 133 0.62 -20.62 -0.35
N VAL A 134 -0.43 -21.46 -0.25
CA VAL A 134 -0.61 -22.66 -1.09
C VAL A 134 -1.51 -22.36 -2.28
N ILE A 135 -2.54 -21.54 -2.10
CA ILE A 135 -3.47 -21.09 -3.15
C ILE A 135 -3.60 -19.58 -3.13
N GLY A 136 -4.09 -18.98 -4.22
CA GLY A 136 -4.27 -17.55 -4.34
C GLY A 136 -2.98 -16.84 -4.78
N SER A 137 -2.47 -15.97 -3.94
CA SER A 137 -1.34 -15.09 -4.25
C SER A 137 -0.02 -15.83 -4.52
N ALA A 138 0.82 -15.23 -5.36
CA ALA A 138 2.18 -15.69 -5.63
C ALA A 138 3.16 -15.29 -4.51
N PHE A 139 2.97 -14.12 -3.91
CA PHE A 139 3.73 -13.64 -2.75
C PHE A 139 2.80 -13.40 -1.58
N CYS A 140 3.07 -14.05 -0.45
CA CYS A 140 2.27 -13.94 0.77
C CYS A 140 3.13 -13.36 1.88
N LEU A 141 2.76 -12.19 2.38
CA LEU A 141 3.48 -11.52 3.45
C LEU A 141 3.18 -12.23 4.78
N ILE A 142 4.23 -12.43 5.57
CA ILE A 142 4.20 -12.97 6.93
C ILE A 142 4.61 -11.83 7.86
N ILE A 143 3.66 -11.32 8.64
CA ILE A 143 3.83 -10.14 9.47
C ILE A 143 3.67 -10.57 10.93
N GLU A 144 4.78 -10.67 11.63
CA GLU A 144 4.85 -11.13 13.01
C GLU A 144 5.83 -10.28 13.83
N HIS A 145 5.44 -9.86 15.01
CA HIS A 145 6.30 -9.14 15.96
C HIS A 145 7.09 -7.97 15.34
N ASN A 146 6.42 -7.16 14.52
CA ASN A 146 7.01 -6.06 13.74
C ASN A 146 8.06 -6.48 12.69
N GLN A 147 8.17 -7.76 12.42
CA GLN A 147 8.99 -8.28 11.32
C GLN A 147 8.09 -8.62 10.13
N VAL A 148 8.55 -8.27 8.94
CA VAL A 148 7.88 -8.59 7.69
C VAL A 148 8.77 -9.50 6.86
N ARG A 149 8.25 -10.65 6.53
CA ARG A 149 8.85 -11.64 5.63
C ARG A 149 7.84 -11.99 4.55
N PHE A 150 8.19 -12.83 3.61
CA PHE A 150 7.24 -13.38 2.65
C PHE A 150 7.55 -14.83 2.29
N SER A 151 6.52 -15.55 1.92
CA SER A 151 6.57 -16.84 1.24
C SER A 151 6.24 -16.68 -0.24
N VAL A 152 6.71 -17.61 -1.07
CA VAL A 152 6.45 -17.63 -2.51
C VAL A 152 5.73 -18.91 -2.86
N ASN A 153 4.56 -18.77 -3.49
CA ASN A 153 3.87 -19.86 -4.16
C ASN A 153 4.37 -19.95 -5.60
N LEU A 154 5.29 -20.87 -5.85
CA LEU A 154 5.93 -21.04 -7.15
C LEU A 154 4.93 -21.45 -8.25
N ASP A 155 3.90 -22.23 -7.91
CA ASP A 155 2.85 -22.64 -8.87
C ASP A 155 1.98 -21.44 -9.29
N ALA A 156 1.59 -20.60 -8.34
CA ALA A 156 0.87 -19.37 -8.64
C ALA A 156 1.75 -18.40 -9.45
N LEU A 157 3.01 -18.29 -9.09
CA LEU A 157 3.98 -17.46 -9.82
C LEU A 157 4.20 -17.97 -11.26
N ALA A 158 4.34 -19.27 -11.46
CA ALA A 158 4.51 -19.84 -12.79
C ALA A 158 3.31 -19.60 -13.72
N ARG A 159 2.10 -19.54 -13.15
CA ARG A 159 0.85 -19.25 -13.90
C ARG A 159 0.57 -17.75 -14.07
N SER A 160 1.26 -16.89 -13.36
CA SER A 160 0.99 -15.45 -13.34
C SER A 160 1.32 -14.72 -14.64
N GLY A 161 2.11 -15.33 -15.54
CA GLY A 161 2.60 -14.70 -16.76
C GLY A 161 3.68 -13.63 -16.56
N VAL A 162 4.01 -13.24 -15.33
CA VAL A 162 5.12 -12.32 -15.04
C VAL A 162 6.44 -13.08 -14.93
N ARG A 163 7.54 -12.36 -15.05
CA ARG A 163 8.89 -12.90 -14.81
C ARG A 163 9.50 -12.18 -13.60
N VAL A 164 9.87 -12.94 -12.59
CA VAL A 164 10.48 -12.42 -11.37
C VAL A 164 11.94 -12.83 -11.31
N ASN A 165 12.82 -11.84 -11.07
CA ASN A 165 14.24 -12.13 -10.85
C ASN A 165 14.40 -12.88 -9.52
N PRO A 166 15.13 -14.01 -9.48
CA PRO A 166 15.39 -14.77 -8.25
C PRO A 166 16.03 -13.96 -7.12
N ASP A 167 16.70 -12.85 -7.44
CA ASP A 167 17.29 -11.94 -6.45
C ASP A 167 16.24 -11.32 -5.51
N VAL A 168 14.96 -11.36 -5.85
CA VAL A 168 13.86 -10.98 -4.95
C VAL A 168 13.95 -11.70 -3.61
N LEU A 169 14.47 -12.93 -3.58
CA LEU A 169 14.65 -13.72 -2.36
C LEU A 169 15.65 -13.09 -1.39
N MET A 170 16.53 -12.21 -1.86
CA MET A 170 17.45 -11.45 -0.99
C MET A 170 16.69 -10.48 -0.08
N LEU A 171 15.52 -10.00 -0.49
CA LEU A 171 14.65 -9.16 0.36
C LEU A 171 14.19 -9.90 1.63
N ALA A 172 14.09 -11.23 1.57
CA ALA A 172 13.72 -12.05 2.73
C ALA A 172 14.89 -12.26 3.71
N ARG A 173 16.15 -12.05 3.27
CA ARG A 173 17.37 -12.33 4.05
C ARG A 173 17.92 -11.13 4.81
N ASN A 174 17.65 -9.91 4.39
CA ASN A 174 18.36 -8.70 4.83
C ASN A 174 18.04 -8.21 6.26
N LYS A 175 17.35 -8.97 7.11
CA LYS A 175 17.05 -8.59 8.50
C LYS A 175 17.62 -9.55 9.55
N LYS A 176 18.67 -10.34 9.24
CA LYS A 176 19.27 -11.25 10.22
C LYS A 176 20.60 -10.76 10.82
N HIS A 177 21.06 -9.57 10.44
CA HIS A 177 22.34 -9.02 10.91
C HIS A 177 22.20 -7.52 11.26
N GLU A 178 21.46 -7.23 12.34
CA GLU A 178 21.67 -6.05 13.18
C GLU A 178 21.27 -6.39 14.62
#